data_f0c8c13ec70feeccc7972b612004cf70
#
_entry.id   f0c8c13ec70feeccc7972b612004cf70
#
_cell.length_a   1.000
_cell.length_b   1.000
_cell.length_c   1.000
_cell.angle_alpha   90.00
_cell.angle_beta   90.00
_cell.angle_gamma   90.00
#
_symmetry.space_group_name_H-M   'P 1'
#
loop_
_entity.id
_entity.type
_entity.pdbx_description
1 polymer ?
#
loop_
_entity_poly.entity_id
_entity_poly.type
_entity_poly.pdbx_seq_one_letter_code
_entity_poly.pdbx_strand_id
1 'polypeptide(L)'
;MKKLFVLFYALMCLVTLQAQKVTLQDVANGTYRAQSIQGLKPMLDGEHYAQISKDHKRIVKYSFKTGKEVATIFDVATARNHKLKSFDDYIMSPDESLILIQTETKPIYRRSFTAVYYIYNVRNRTLEPLSNNGPQQVPLFSPDSHQIA
;
A
#
# COMPACT_ATOMS: atom_id res chain seq x y z
N MET A 1 35.12 35.96 -35.39
CA MET A 1 33.94 35.07 -35.31
C MET A 1 34.02 34.04 -34.21
N LYS A 2 35.08 33.22 -34.07
CA LYS A 2 35.19 32.18 -33.02
C LYS A 2 35.11 32.72 -31.57
N LYS A 3 35.72 33.88 -31.29
CA LYS A 3 35.64 34.52 -29.95
C LYS A 3 34.24 35.01 -29.58
N LEU A 4 33.46 35.44 -30.55
CA LEU A 4 32.07 35.89 -30.35
C LEU A 4 31.13 34.70 -30.02
N PHE A 5 31.37 33.53 -30.65
CA PHE A 5 30.60 32.30 -30.40
C PHE A 5 30.88 31.74 -28.99
N VAL A 6 32.11 31.80 -28.52
CA VAL A 6 32.48 31.36 -27.16
C VAL A 6 31.83 32.26 -26.11
N LEU A 7 31.83 33.55 -26.33
CA LEU A 7 31.17 34.52 -25.42
C LEU A 7 29.66 34.31 -25.37
N PHE A 8 29.00 34.01 -26.48
CA PHE A 8 27.56 33.72 -26.57
C PHE A 8 27.22 32.41 -25.85
N TYR A 9 28.06 31.37 -26.00
CA TYR A 9 27.87 30.07 -25.30
C TYR A 9 28.05 30.22 -23.79
N ALA A 10 29.04 31.00 -23.33
CA ALA A 10 29.27 31.28 -21.92
C ALA A 10 28.06 32.09 -21.33
N LEU A 11 27.49 33.02 -22.08
CA LEU A 11 26.32 33.80 -21.66
C LEU A 11 25.05 32.92 -21.54
N MET A 12 24.87 31.97 -22.47
CA MET A 12 23.75 31.01 -22.41
C MET A 12 23.85 30.05 -21.21
N CYS A 13 25.05 29.65 -20.78
CA CYS A 13 25.24 28.80 -19.58
C CYS A 13 24.90 29.54 -18.28
N LEU A 14 24.96 30.84 -18.22
CA LEU A 14 24.63 31.63 -17.03
C LEU A 14 23.10 31.76 -16.76
N VAL A 15 22.28 31.54 -17.76
CA VAL A 15 20.82 31.69 -17.65
C VAL A 15 20.13 30.47 -17.05
N THR A 16 20.80 29.31 -16.97
CA THR A 16 20.19 28.03 -16.57
C THR A 16 20.35 27.66 -15.10
N LEU A 17 21.08 28.45 -14.30
CA LEU A 17 21.33 28.17 -12.89
C LEU A 17 20.34 28.91 -11.96
N GLN A 18 19.07 28.70 -12.15
CA GLN A 18 18.07 29.07 -11.16
C GLN A 18 17.87 27.91 -10.19
N ALA A 19 18.65 27.89 -9.11
CA ALA A 19 18.39 26.98 -8.00
C ALA A 19 17.05 27.36 -7.38
N GLN A 20 16.08 26.46 -7.45
CA GLN A 20 14.77 26.64 -6.84
C GLN A 20 14.94 26.73 -5.32
N LYS A 21 14.67 27.90 -4.74
CA LYS A 21 14.76 28.07 -3.28
C LYS A 21 13.59 27.37 -2.62
N VAL A 22 13.90 26.36 -1.80
CA VAL A 22 12.90 25.73 -0.93
C VAL A 22 12.47 26.76 0.11
N THR A 23 11.19 27.09 0.16
CA THR A 23 10.62 28.02 1.14
C THR A 23 10.05 27.27 2.35
N LEU A 24 9.94 27.95 3.49
CA LEU A 24 9.27 27.39 4.68
C LEU A 24 7.81 27.00 4.37
N GLN A 25 7.16 27.77 3.48
CA GLN A 25 5.80 27.50 3.03
C GLN A 25 5.71 26.19 2.24
N ASP A 26 6.68 25.89 1.38
CA ASP A 26 6.73 24.62 0.62
C ASP A 26 6.87 23.42 1.57
N VAL A 27 7.70 23.56 2.60
CA VAL A 27 7.87 22.52 3.63
C VAL A 27 6.58 22.33 4.43
N ALA A 28 5.95 23.41 4.87
CA ALA A 28 4.70 23.38 5.64
C ALA A 28 3.54 22.77 4.83
N ASN A 29 3.45 23.10 3.55
CA ASN A 29 2.43 22.58 2.64
C ASN A 29 2.73 21.14 2.16
N GLY A 30 3.90 20.60 2.48
CA GLY A 30 4.30 19.26 2.05
C GLY A 30 4.57 19.13 0.54
N THR A 31 4.93 20.22 -0.15
CA THR A 31 5.21 20.27 -1.60
C THR A 31 6.24 19.21 -2.02
N TYR A 32 7.23 18.94 -1.17
CA TYR A 32 8.29 17.95 -1.42
C TYR A 32 8.07 16.63 -0.67
N ARG A 33 6.88 16.40 -0.12
CA ARG A 33 6.59 15.16 0.58
C ARG A 33 6.53 14.02 -0.42
N ALA A 34 7.41 13.02 -0.27
CA ALA A 34 7.37 11.82 -1.08
C ALA A 34 6.03 11.09 -0.90
N GLN A 35 5.46 10.60 -1.99
CA GLN A 35 4.29 9.74 -1.91
C GLN A 35 4.71 8.40 -1.28
N SER A 36 4.10 8.04 -0.15
CA SER A 36 4.33 6.74 0.46
C SER A 36 3.51 5.67 -0.28
N ILE A 37 4.13 4.53 -0.50
CA ILE A 37 3.44 3.33 -0.96
C ILE A 37 2.91 2.63 0.30
N GLN A 38 1.60 2.48 0.40
CA GLN A 38 0.96 1.84 1.56
C GLN A 38 0.60 0.38 1.25
N GLY A 39 0.78 -0.49 2.25
CA GLY A 39 0.33 -1.88 2.17
C GLY A 39 0.99 -2.69 1.06
N LEU A 40 2.22 -2.32 0.62
CA LEU A 40 2.95 -3.10 -0.37
C LEU A 40 3.51 -4.37 0.29
N LYS A 41 3.16 -5.53 -0.25
CA LYS A 41 3.66 -6.84 0.20
C LYS A 41 4.11 -7.65 -1.01
N PRO A 42 5.36 -8.16 -1.02
CA PRO A 42 5.81 -9.04 -2.09
C PRO A 42 5.00 -10.34 -2.08
N MET A 43 4.79 -10.93 -3.25
CA MET A 43 4.11 -12.21 -3.41
C MET A 43 5.12 -13.35 -3.56
N LEU A 44 4.67 -14.58 -3.29
CA LEU A 44 5.51 -15.80 -3.31
C LEU A 44 6.18 -16.07 -4.65
N ASP A 45 5.56 -15.64 -5.75
CA ASP A 45 6.10 -15.83 -7.09
C ASP A 45 7.36 -15.01 -7.38
N GLY A 46 7.73 -14.03 -6.52
CA GLY A 46 8.89 -13.16 -6.66
C GLY A 46 8.80 -12.16 -7.82
N GLU A 47 7.75 -12.23 -8.63
CA GLU A 47 7.54 -11.37 -9.80
C GLU A 47 6.50 -10.28 -9.56
N HIS A 48 5.69 -10.44 -8.53
CA HIS A 48 4.57 -9.57 -8.23
C HIS A 48 4.57 -9.08 -6.78
N TYR A 49 3.82 -8.00 -6.57
CA TYR A 49 3.50 -7.50 -5.23
C TYR A 49 2.01 -7.17 -5.15
N ALA A 50 1.48 -7.26 -3.96
CA ALA A 50 0.14 -6.82 -3.63
C ALA A 50 0.19 -5.44 -2.96
N GLN A 51 -0.80 -4.59 -3.24
CA GLN A 51 -0.91 -3.25 -2.67
C GLN A 51 -2.37 -2.89 -2.43
N ILE A 52 -2.63 -2.10 -1.38
CA ILE A 52 -3.94 -1.52 -1.11
C ILE A 52 -4.23 -0.39 -2.11
N SER A 53 -5.42 -0.36 -2.68
CA SER A 53 -5.90 0.75 -3.50
C SER A 53 -6.07 2.04 -2.68
N LYS A 54 -5.94 3.19 -3.31
CA LYS A 54 -6.03 4.51 -2.64
C LYS A 54 -7.36 4.74 -1.91
N ASP A 55 -8.42 4.11 -2.34
CA ASP A 55 -9.75 4.18 -1.74
C ASP A 55 -9.97 3.15 -0.63
N HIS A 56 -8.94 2.35 -0.29
CA HIS A 56 -8.99 1.30 0.73
C HIS A 56 -10.11 0.26 0.50
N LYS A 57 -10.42 -0.04 -0.75
CA LYS A 57 -11.48 -1.00 -1.11
C LYS A 57 -10.98 -2.25 -1.81
N ARG A 58 -9.76 -2.21 -2.37
CA ARG A 58 -9.20 -3.32 -3.13
C ARG A 58 -7.76 -3.64 -2.72
N ILE A 59 -7.39 -4.91 -2.82
CA ILE A 59 -6.00 -5.37 -2.83
C ILE A 59 -5.71 -5.75 -4.27
N VAL A 60 -4.73 -5.10 -4.86
CA VAL A 60 -4.39 -5.21 -6.29
C VAL A 60 -3.00 -5.80 -6.43
N LYS A 61 -2.87 -6.77 -7.33
CA LYS A 61 -1.62 -7.42 -7.73
C LYS A 61 -0.96 -6.59 -8.84
N TYR A 62 0.31 -6.25 -8.66
CA TYR A 62 1.14 -5.52 -9.62
C TYR A 62 2.37 -6.32 -10.00
N SER A 63 2.88 -6.11 -11.20
CA SER A 63 4.14 -6.68 -11.64
C SER A 63 5.31 -5.79 -11.23
N PHE A 64 6.35 -6.34 -10.60
CA PHE A 64 7.60 -5.63 -10.30
C PHE A 64 8.30 -5.13 -11.58
N LYS A 65 8.23 -5.90 -12.66
CA LYS A 65 8.88 -5.57 -13.93
C LYS A 65 8.27 -4.36 -14.61
N THR A 66 6.94 -4.19 -14.56
CA THR A 66 6.23 -3.17 -15.35
C THR A 66 5.58 -2.10 -14.51
N GLY A 67 5.41 -2.32 -13.20
CA GLY A 67 4.63 -1.46 -12.30
C GLY A 67 3.14 -1.41 -12.63
N LYS A 68 2.66 -2.26 -13.55
CA LYS A 68 1.26 -2.27 -13.97
C LYS A 68 0.42 -3.25 -13.16
N GLU A 69 -0.86 -2.91 -13.00
CA GLU A 69 -1.87 -3.80 -12.43
C GLU A 69 -2.00 -5.07 -13.28
N VAL A 70 -2.03 -6.22 -12.62
CA VAL A 70 -2.18 -7.55 -13.22
C VAL A 70 -3.53 -8.15 -12.87
N ALA A 71 -3.95 -8.04 -11.61
CA ALA A 71 -5.22 -8.61 -11.13
C ALA A 71 -5.68 -7.92 -9.83
N THR A 72 -6.97 -8.02 -9.54
CA THR A 72 -7.53 -7.70 -8.22
C THR A 72 -7.63 -8.99 -7.39
N ILE A 73 -6.98 -9.00 -6.22
CA ILE A 73 -6.98 -10.15 -5.31
C ILE A 73 -8.21 -10.11 -4.39
N PHE A 74 -8.51 -8.94 -3.84
CA PHE A 74 -9.64 -8.68 -2.95
C PHE A 74 -10.37 -7.41 -3.37
N ASP A 75 -11.70 -7.43 -3.29
CA ASP A 75 -12.55 -6.25 -3.51
C ASP A 75 -13.77 -6.34 -2.58
N VAL A 76 -13.98 -5.30 -1.78
CA VAL A 76 -15.12 -5.21 -0.85
C VAL A 76 -16.47 -5.35 -1.56
N ALA A 77 -16.56 -4.95 -2.84
CA ALA A 77 -17.81 -5.02 -3.61
C ALA A 77 -18.15 -6.45 -4.03
N THR A 78 -17.15 -7.33 -4.22
CA THR A 78 -17.32 -8.70 -4.71
C THR A 78 -17.19 -9.76 -3.62
N ALA A 79 -16.77 -9.38 -2.41
CA ALA A 79 -16.69 -10.28 -1.26
C ALA A 79 -18.08 -10.81 -0.90
N ARG A 80 -18.14 -12.12 -0.58
CA ARG A 80 -19.36 -12.85 -0.22
C ARG A 80 -19.48 -12.96 1.29
N ASN A 81 -20.69 -13.23 1.77
CA ASN A 81 -21.10 -13.43 3.16
C ASN A 81 -21.06 -12.16 4.02
N HIS A 82 -19.98 -11.41 3.99
CA HIS A 82 -19.86 -10.17 4.75
C HIS A 82 -19.63 -8.95 3.85
N LYS A 83 -20.17 -7.79 4.24
CA LYS A 83 -20.03 -6.54 3.49
C LYS A 83 -19.18 -5.55 4.28
N LEU A 84 -18.11 -5.08 3.67
CA LEU A 84 -17.26 -4.01 4.19
C LEU A 84 -17.45 -2.74 3.34
N LYS A 85 -17.25 -1.58 3.95
CA LYS A 85 -17.18 -0.30 3.22
C LYS A 85 -15.79 -0.01 2.74
N SER A 86 -14.79 -0.33 3.56
CA SER A 86 -13.35 -0.17 3.34
C SER A 86 -12.60 -1.02 4.35
N PHE A 87 -11.29 -1.08 4.26
CA PHE A 87 -10.41 -1.75 5.22
C PHE A 87 -9.13 -0.94 5.44
N ASP A 88 -8.42 -1.20 6.54
CA ASP A 88 -7.26 -0.41 6.96
C ASP A 88 -5.94 -1.03 6.48
N ASP A 89 -5.79 -2.36 6.65
CA ASP A 89 -4.59 -3.13 6.25
C ASP A 89 -4.97 -4.60 6.00
N TYR A 90 -4.01 -5.42 5.60
CA TYR A 90 -4.20 -6.84 5.35
C TYR A 90 -2.94 -7.65 5.67
N ILE A 91 -3.11 -8.94 5.94
CA ILE A 91 -2.04 -9.91 6.10
C ILE A 91 -2.37 -11.11 5.23
N MET A 92 -1.45 -11.49 4.33
CA MET A 92 -1.61 -12.70 3.52
C MET A 92 -1.11 -13.92 4.28
N SER A 93 -1.78 -15.05 4.13
CA SER A 93 -1.24 -16.34 4.60
C SER A 93 0.04 -16.70 3.85
N PRO A 94 0.93 -17.51 4.43
CA PRO A 94 2.17 -17.93 3.78
C PRO A 94 1.98 -18.58 2.40
N ASP A 95 0.86 -19.28 2.17
CA ASP A 95 0.51 -19.91 0.89
C ASP A 95 -0.36 -19.01 -0.03
N GLU A 96 -0.64 -17.76 0.39
CA GLU A 96 -1.47 -16.78 -0.32
C GLU A 96 -2.93 -17.21 -0.58
N SER A 97 -3.40 -18.28 0.05
CA SER A 97 -4.78 -18.76 -0.12
C SER A 97 -5.79 -17.99 0.73
N LEU A 98 -5.35 -17.44 1.85
CA LEU A 98 -6.15 -16.67 2.80
C LEU A 98 -5.59 -15.28 3.02
N ILE A 99 -6.46 -14.34 3.35
CA ILE A 99 -6.08 -12.97 3.72
C ILE A 99 -6.82 -12.56 4.98
N LEU A 100 -6.10 -12.09 5.99
CA LEU A 100 -6.69 -11.35 7.10
C LEU A 100 -6.90 -9.90 6.66
N ILE A 101 -8.15 -9.46 6.64
CA ILE A 101 -8.55 -8.08 6.35
C ILE A 101 -8.75 -7.36 7.66
N GLN A 102 -7.98 -6.29 7.89
CA GLN A 102 -8.01 -5.47 9.11
C GLN A 102 -8.96 -4.28 8.90
N THR A 103 -9.84 -4.07 9.86
CA THR A 103 -10.81 -2.96 9.86
C THR A 103 -10.93 -2.35 11.24
N GLU A 104 -11.53 -1.16 11.34
CA GLU A 104 -11.85 -0.51 12.62
C GLU A 104 -10.66 -0.42 13.57
N THR A 105 -9.50 -0.07 13.05
CA THR A 105 -8.26 0.04 13.82
C THR A 105 -8.36 1.14 14.86
N LYS A 106 -8.16 0.79 16.13
CA LYS A 106 -8.16 1.72 17.26
C LYS A 106 -6.79 1.71 17.96
N PRO A 107 -6.04 2.82 17.90
CA PRO A 107 -4.75 2.89 18.56
C PRO A 107 -4.92 2.83 20.09
N ILE A 108 -4.03 2.09 20.77
CA ILE A 108 -3.92 2.06 22.23
C ILE A 108 -2.75 2.92 22.65
N TYR A 109 -1.57 2.64 22.10
CA TYR A 109 -0.34 3.38 22.31
C TYR A 109 0.38 3.60 20.98
N ARG A 110 1.60 4.14 21.03
CA ARG A 110 2.40 4.50 19.86
C ARG A 110 2.53 3.37 18.80
N ARG A 111 2.57 2.11 19.24
CA ARG A 111 2.78 0.93 18.35
C ARG A 111 1.79 -0.21 18.60
N SER A 112 0.82 -0.03 19.49
CA SER A 112 -0.20 -1.03 19.79
C SER A 112 -1.58 -0.53 19.41
N PHE A 113 -2.40 -1.43 18.91
CA PHE A 113 -3.76 -1.14 18.51
C PHE A 113 -4.63 -2.40 18.63
N THR A 114 -5.94 -2.21 18.66
CA THR A 114 -6.93 -3.26 18.42
C THR A 114 -7.60 -3.03 17.08
N ALA A 115 -8.04 -4.09 16.43
CA ALA A 115 -8.78 -4.02 15.19
C ALA A 115 -9.78 -5.18 15.07
N VAL A 116 -10.77 -5.03 14.21
CA VAL A 116 -11.65 -6.13 13.82
C VAL A 116 -11.06 -6.79 12.59
N TYR A 117 -10.94 -8.11 12.62
CA TYR A 117 -10.36 -8.87 11.52
C TYR A 117 -11.38 -9.80 10.87
N TYR A 118 -11.24 -9.93 9.56
CA TYR A 118 -12.00 -10.87 8.75
C TYR A 118 -11.04 -11.79 8.01
N ILE A 119 -11.43 -13.04 7.82
CA ILE A 119 -10.70 -14.01 7.00
C ILE A 119 -11.35 -14.00 5.61
N TYR A 120 -10.56 -13.68 4.61
CA TYR A 120 -10.97 -13.77 3.22
C TYR A 120 -10.31 -14.95 2.54
N ASN A 121 -11.13 -15.82 1.93
CA ASN A 121 -10.64 -16.92 1.11
C ASN A 121 -10.58 -16.48 -0.36
N VAL A 122 -9.38 -16.48 -0.92
CA VAL A 122 -9.10 -15.96 -2.26
C VAL A 122 -9.81 -16.78 -3.34
N ARG A 123 -9.93 -18.10 -3.16
CA ARG A 123 -10.50 -19.01 -4.16
C ARG A 123 -12.01 -18.86 -4.31
N ASN A 124 -12.73 -18.86 -3.20
CA ASN A 124 -14.21 -18.82 -3.22
C ASN A 124 -14.77 -17.42 -2.93
N ARG A 125 -13.92 -16.44 -2.61
CA ARG A 125 -14.24 -15.05 -2.31
C ARG A 125 -15.16 -14.87 -1.10
N THR A 126 -15.12 -15.79 -0.15
CA THR A 126 -15.88 -15.66 1.11
C THR A 126 -15.10 -14.83 2.10
N LEU A 127 -15.81 -13.98 2.83
CA LEU A 127 -15.31 -13.10 3.88
C LEU A 127 -16.06 -13.44 5.16
N GLU A 128 -15.35 -13.87 6.21
CA GLU A 128 -15.91 -14.27 7.49
C GLU A 128 -15.23 -13.52 8.64
N PRO A 129 -15.94 -13.16 9.71
CA PRO A 129 -15.29 -12.55 10.87
C PRO A 129 -14.31 -13.55 11.51
N LEU A 130 -13.12 -13.07 11.91
CA LEU A 130 -12.15 -13.88 12.62
C LEU A 130 -12.66 -14.29 14.01
N SER A 131 -13.38 -13.38 14.67
CA SER A 131 -13.95 -13.61 16.00
C SER A 131 -15.23 -12.81 16.18
N ASN A 132 -16.17 -13.40 16.94
CA ASN A 132 -17.39 -12.70 17.37
C ASN A 132 -17.24 -12.03 18.75
N ASN A 133 -16.06 -12.14 19.38
CA ASN A 133 -15.81 -11.68 20.76
C ASN A 133 -15.16 -10.28 20.83
N GLY A 134 -15.36 -9.45 19.79
CA GLY A 134 -14.83 -8.09 19.74
C GLY A 134 -13.47 -7.97 19.05
N PRO A 135 -12.81 -6.80 19.16
CA PRO A 135 -11.55 -6.53 18.49
C PRO A 135 -10.40 -7.40 18.97
N GLN A 136 -9.48 -7.72 18.07
CA GLN A 136 -8.30 -8.56 18.34
C GLN A 136 -7.02 -7.72 18.29
N GLN A 137 -5.93 -8.28 18.82
CA GLN A 137 -4.58 -7.74 18.72
C GLN A 137 -3.67 -8.71 17.94
N VAL A 138 -3.02 -8.19 16.90
CA VAL A 138 -1.91 -8.85 16.19
C VAL A 138 -2.18 -10.33 15.84
N PRO A 139 -3.31 -10.66 15.18
CA PRO A 139 -3.50 -12.03 14.72
C PRO A 139 -2.46 -12.38 13.66
N LEU A 140 -1.91 -13.60 13.72
CA LEU A 140 -0.89 -14.08 12.79
C LEU A 140 -1.27 -15.46 12.26
N PHE A 141 -1.00 -15.69 10.99
CA PHE A 141 -1.07 -17.03 10.41
C PHE A 141 0.06 -17.93 10.94
N SER A 142 -0.24 -19.20 11.14
CA SER A 142 0.78 -20.22 11.31
C SER A 142 1.59 -20.40 10.01
N PRO A 143 2.84 -20.90 10.09
CA PRO A 143 3.68 -21.11 8.90
C PRO A 143 3.07 -22.06 7.85
N ASP A 144 2.20 -22.97 8.27
CA ASP A 144 1.47 -23.91 7.41
C ASP A 144 0.14 -23.35 6.86
N SER A 145 -0.20 -22.10 7.16
CA SER A 145 -1.43 -21.40 6.77
C SER A 145 -2.74 -22.00 7.31
N HIS A 146 -2.69 -22.95 8.24
CA HIS A 146 -3.88 -23.66 8.71
C HIS A 146 -4.48 -23.08 10.00
N GLN A 147 -3.72 -22.29 10.74
CA GLN A 147 -4.14 -21.72 12.02
C GLN A 147 -3.89 -20.22 12.09
N ILE A 148 -4.65 -19.53 12.93
CA ILE A 148 -4.48 -18.13 13.29
C ILE A 148 -4.45 -18.03 14.80
N ALA A 149 -3.41 -17.37 15.33
CA ALA A 149 -3.21 -17.11 16.75
C ALA A 149 -3.23 -15.62 17.04
#